data_24ec443d2d06ea3e02ac36ff1457f14a
#
_entry.id   24ec443d2d06ea3e02ac36ff1457f14a
#
_cell.length_a   1.000
_cell.length_b   1.000
_cell.length_c   1.000
_cell.angle_alpha   90.00
_cell.angle_beta   90.00
_cell.angle_gamma   90.00
#
_symmetry.space_group_name_H-M   'P 1'
#
loop_
_entity.id
_entity.type
_entity.pdbx_description
1 polymer ?
#
loop_
_entity_poly.entity_id
_entity_poly.type
_entity_poly.pdbx_seq_one_letter_code
_entity_poly.pdbx_strand_id
1 'polypeptide(L)'
;MEAYDRFELLINDRVVRTPIAIASMAGIVDAAYVLERAAHVGAAFIGGYSIDGPTLDASRQMAEEGRKEFVYDDPVKALSREIDALKQSDVVTGINLRGSTPAAYAEIARAFEDRVVYEIDAHCRQQPMIEAGCGEHLLRHPGDLVAIVRALKAEGVTVSVKMRAGVAGNDAGLARAVWKAGADILHVDLMDFGHNKVRQIRNASPMTLIANNSINTFERAMDAFSHGADLVSLARKSDPWTLAGLDAAITRSAEEGGWYNAPKQICRGGDIRGLAFCCMPVKTCPLLPTLEKIGLSRNEYLKLKQEAAKGTALDDGKSTCFGSLAWCCKISSPCMFRNMTLENKGLSAREYMRCKHHLSDKIVQRIFDEEESADDESS
;
A
#
# COMPACT_ATOMS: atom_id res chain seq x y z
N MET A 1 -16.88 -3.74 16.87
CA MET A 1 -16.42 -4.36 15.60
C MET A 1 -14.91 -4.49 15.67
N GLU A 2 -14.37 -5.65 15.32
CA GLU A 2 -12.93 -5.85 15.28
C GLU A 2 -12.29 -4.96 14.20
N ALA A 3 -11.03 -4.55 14.42
CA ALA A 3 -10.35 -3.63 13.50
C ALA A 3 -10.25 -4.19 12.07
N TYR A 4 -10.03 -5.50 11.91
CA TYR A 4 -10.02 -6.13 10.59
C TYR A 4 -11.38 -6.05 9.91
N ASP A 5 -12.47 -6.34 10.61
CA ASP A 5 -13.82 -6.27 10.05
C ASP A 5 -14.23 -4.84 9.69
N ARG A 6 -13.62 -3.85 10.35
CA ARG A 6 -13.87 -2.44 10.11
C ARG A 6 -13.14 -1.93 8.87
N PHE A 7 -11.86 -2.23 8.72
CA PHE A 7 -11.00 -1.63 7.69
C PHE A 7 -10.45 -2.61 6.65
N GLU A 8 -10.48 -3.93 6.93
CA GLU A 8 -10.05 -4.99 6.01
C GLU A 8 -8.60 -4.80 5.51
N LEU A 9 -7.73 -4.23 6.35
CA LEU A 9 -6.35 -3.94 6.03
C LEU A 9 -5.39 -4.88 6.74
N LEU A 10 -4.52 -5.50 5.96
CA LEU A 10 -3.41 -6.32 6.43
C LEU A 10 -2.11 -5.81 5.80
N ILE A 11 -1.07 -5.68 6.60
CA ILE A 11 0.30 -5.41 6.15
C ILE A 11 1.20 -6.35 6.94
N ASN A 12 2.07 -7.09 6.25
CA ASN A 12 2.97 -8.06 6.87
C ASN A 12 2.22 -9.05 7.78
N ASP A 13 1.09 -9.59 7.30
CA ASP A 13 0.15 -10.45 8.02
C ASP A 13 -0.42 -9.89 9.33
N ARG A 14 -0.15 -8.63 9.63
CA ARG A 14 -0.68 -7.92 10.80
C ARG A 14 -1.89 -7.06 10.43
N VAL A 15 -2.90 -7.07 11.31
CA VAL A 15 -4.08 -6.22 11.14
C VAL A 15 -3.70 -4.75 11.36
N VAL A 16 -3.97 -3.92 10.36
CA VAL A 16 -3.84 -2.46 10.47
C VAL A 16 -5.09 -1.92 11.17
N ARG A 17 -4.91 -1.43 12.37
CA ARG A 17 -6.01 -1.05 13.28
C ARG A 17 -6.84 0.13 12.78
N THR A 18 -6.19 1.09 12.14
CA THR A 18 -6.80 2.28 11.52
C THR A 18 -6.00 2.64 10.26
N PRO A 19 -6.64 3.17 9.21
CA PRO A 19 -5.95 3.47 7.95
C PRO A 19 -5.13 4.76 8.01
N ILE A 20 -4.57 5.05 9.18
CA ILE A 20 -3.70 6.22 9.44
C ILE A 20 -2.29 5.72 9.69
N ALA A 21 -1.32 6.32 9.02
CA ALA A 21 0.09 6.04 9.19
C ALA A 21 0.87 7.30 9.59
N ILE A 22 2.00 7.10 10.30
CA ILE A 22 3.03 8.13 10.49
C ILE A 22 4.06 7.95 9.38
N ALA A 23 4.31 9.03 8.63
CA ALA A 23 5.36 9.06 7.61
C ALA A 23 6.72 9.36 8.24
N SER A 24 7.77 8.72 7.73
CA SER A 24 9.15 8.95 8.17
C SER A 24 9.58 10.41 8.02
N MET A 25 10.28 10.91 9.03
CA MET A 25 11.01 12.19 9.02
C MET A 25 12.36 11.98 9.69
N ALA A 26 13.44 12.04 8.92
CA ALA A 26 14.79 11.84 9.42
C ALA A 26 15.12 12.75 10.61
N GLY A 27 15.76 12.18 11.64
CA GLY A 27 16.10 12.89 12.88
C GLY A 27 14.91 13.28 13.75
N ILE A 28 13.70 12.78 13.47
CA ILE A 28 12.46 13.14 14.20
C ILE A 28 11.62 11.91 14.53
N VAL A 29 11.30 11.07 13.54
CA VAL A 29 10.40 9.92 13.74
C VAL A 29 11.23 8.70 14.10
N ASP A 30 11.36 8.48 15.38
CA ASP A 30 11.95 7.32 16.05
C ASP A 30 10.86 6.50 16.78
N ALA A 31 11.26 5.48 17.51
CA ALA A 31 10.34 4.66 18.28
C ALA A 31 9.60 5.44 19.36
N ALA A 32 10.27 6.37 20.05
CA ALA A 32 9.64 7.19 21.09
C ALA A 32 8.54 8.08 20.51
N TYR A 33 8.80 8.70 19.37
CA TYR A 33 7.81 9.49 18.64
C TYR A 33 6.58 8.66 18.26
N VAL A 34 6.77 7.43 17.82
CA VAL A 34 5.68 6.51 17.43
C VAL A 34 4.87 6.08 18.67
N LEU A 35 5.54 5.69 19.76
CA LEU A 35 4.88 5.21 20.97
C LEU A 35 3.93 6.24 21.58
N GLU A 36 4.29 7.53 21.56
CA GLU A 36 3.40 8.61 22.01
C GLU A 36 2.11 8.70 21.19
N ARG A 37 2.10 8.15 19.97
CA ARG A 37 1.01 8.27 18.98
C ARG A 37 0.35 6.93 18.64
N ALA A 38 0.89 5.85 19.18
CA ALA A 38 0.49 4.48 18.87
C ALA A 38 -1.02 4.22 19.02
N ALA A 39 -1.66 4.93 19.97
CA ALA A 39 -3.10 4.80 20.21
C ALA A 39 -3.99 5.16 19.00
N HIS A 40 -3.51 5.94 18.04
CA HIS A 40 -4.31 6.53 16.95
C HIS A 40 -3.77 6.28 15.55
N VAL A 41 -2.82 5.35 15.41
CA VAL A 41 -2.24 4.99 14.12
C VAL A 41 -2.21 3.47 13.93
N GLY A 42 -2.35 3.03 12.69
CA GLY A 42 -2.29 1.61 12.34
C GLY A 42 -0.91 1.19 11.83
N ALA A 43 -0.15 2.14 11.25
CA ALA A 43 1.20 1.91 10.77
C ALA A 43 2.10 3.11 11.08
N ALA A 44 3.41 2.90 11.16
CA ALA A 44 4.37 3.98 11.31
C ALA A 44 5.69 3.62 10.63
N PHE A 45 6.26 4.57 9.89
CA PHE A 45 7.55 4.45 9.24
C PHE A 45 8.57 5.30 9.97
N ILE A 46 9.45 4.68 10.75
CA ILE A 46 10.53 5.37 11.44
C ILE A 46 11.70 5.64 10.48
N GLY A 47 12.47 6.68 10.72
CA GLY A 47 13.65 7.01 9.89
C GLY A 47 13.47 8.32 9.12
N GLY A 48 14.30 8.63 8.07
CA GLY A 48 15.21 7.78 7.24
C GLY A 48 16.55 7.46 7.89
N TYR A 49 16.82 6.22 7.89
CA TYR A 49 18.07 5.68 8.38
C TYR A 49 19.02 5.38 7.23
N SER A 50 20.24 5.93 7.27
CA SER A 50 21.32 5.64 6.30
C SER A 50 21.95 4.29 6.62
N ILE A 51 22.20 3.45 5.60
CA ILE A 51 22.58 2.04 5.81
C ILE A 51 23.91 1.64 5.17
N ASP A 52 24.57 2.53 4.45
CA ASP A 52 25.87 2.30 3.82
C ASP A 52 26.76 3.54 3.89
N GLY A 53 28.06 3.37 3.58
CA GLY A 53 29.05 4.44 3.70
C GLY A 53 28.63 5.75 3.02
N PRO A 54 28.28 5.75 1.72
CA PRO A 54 27.91 6.98 1.03
C PRO A 54 26.72 7.73 1.67
N THR A 55 25.69 7.00 2.11
CA THR A 55 24.52 7.63 2.72
C THR A 55 24.74 8.03 4.18
N LEU A 56 25.61 7.33 4.92
CA LEU A 56 26.04 7.74 6.26
C LEU A 56 26.84 9.05 6.20
N ASP A 57 27.76 9.18 5.25
CA ASP A 57 28.52 10.40 5.06
C ASP A 57 27.64 11.58 4.65
N ALA A 58 26.68 11.34 3.75
CA ALA A 58 25.68 12.34 3.38
C ALA A 58 24.82 12.78 4.59
N SER A 59 24.42 11.86 5.47
CA SER A 59 23.68 12.19 6.70
C SER A 59 24.53 13.04 7.66
N ARG A 60 25.82 12.73 7.83
CA ARG A 60 26.75 13.54 8.66
C ARG A 60 26.88 14.95 8.11
N GLN A 61 27.14 15.07 6.80
CA GLN A 61 27.20 16.37 6.13
C GLN A 61 25.93 17.19 6.37
N MET A 62 24.74 16.59 6.15
CA MET A 62 23.46 17.29 6.35
C MET A 62 23.26 17.69 7.81
N ALA A 63 23.73 16.90 8.77
CA ALA A 63 23.68 17.23 10.20
C ALA A 63 24.59 18.43 10.54
N GLU A 64 25.79 18.47 9.96
CA GLU A 64 26.72 19.59 10.08
C GLU A 64 26.15 20.88 9.48
N GLU A 65 25.36 20.77 8.42
CA GLU A 65 24.61 21.89 7.82
C GLU A 65 23.36 22.30 8.64
N GLY A 66 23.15 21.71 9.82
CA GLY A 66 22.08 22.04 10.77
C GLY A 66 20.73 21.34 10.53
N ARG A 67 20.70 20.31 9.71
CA ARG A 67 19.48 19.49 9.54
C ARG A 67 19.35 18.47 10.66
N LYS A 68 18.13 18.13 10.99
CA LYS A 68 17.85 16.98 11.87
C LYS A 68 18.07 15.70 11.06
N GLU A 69 19.02 14.88 11.51
CA GLU A 69 19.32 13.58 10.94
C GLU A 69 19.62 12.58 12.07
N PHE A 70 19.40 11.29 11.80
CA PHE A 70 19.86 10.23 12.67
C PHE A 70 21.32 9.92 12.32
N VAL A 71 22.25 10.26 13.22
CA VAL A 71 23.68 10.04 13.03
C VAL A 71 24.16 8.92 13.95
N TYR A 72 24.76 7.89 13.38
CA TYR A 72 25.31 6.72 14.05
C TYR A 72 26.37 6.07 13.18
N ASP A 73 27.17 5.17 13.77
CA ASP A 73 28.22 4.46 13.05
C ASP A 73 27.79 3.05 12.61
N ASP A 74 26.87 2.44 13.35
CA ASP A 74 26.37 1.08 13.12
C ASP A 74 24.86 1.11 12.88
N PRO A 75 24.42 0.99 11.61
CA PRO A 75 23.00 1.02 11.26
C PRO A 75 22.20 -0.16 11.84
N VAL A 76 22.79 -1.37 11.91
CA VAL A 76 22.09 -2.54 12.44
C VAL A 76 21.82 -2.35 13.93
N LYS A 77 22.80 -1.88 14.68
CA LYS A 77 22.65 -1.62 16.11
C LYS A 77 21.67 -0.48 16.39
N ALA A 78 21.68 0.57 15.58
CA ALA A 78 20.75 1.68 15.70
C ALA A 78 19.30 1.22 15.46
N LEU A 79 19.07 0.52 14.34
CA LEU A 79 17.75 -0.02 13.97
C LEU A 79 17.24 -1.05 14.97
N SER A 80 18.12 -1.93 15.50
CA SER A 80 17.71 -2.93 16.49
C SER A 80 17.08 -2.29 17.72
N ARG A 81 17.64 -1.21 18.23
CA ARG A 81 17.10 -0.48 19.39
C ARG A 81 15.69 0.06 19.13
N GLU A 82 15.49 0.65 17.97
CA GLU A 82 14.22 1.24 17.58
C GLU A 82 13.14 0.16 17.35
N ILE A 83 13.50 -0.92 16.65
CA ILE A 83 12.59 -2.04 16.37
C ILE A 83 12.20 -2.75 17.67
N ASP A 84 13.16 -2.99 18.56
CA ASP A 84 12.89 -3.66 19.84
C ASP A 84 12.03 -2.79 20.77
N ALA A 85 12.17 -1.47 20.75
CA ALA A 85 11.30 -0.56 21.49
C ALA A 85 9.85 -0.61 21.01
N LEU A 86 9.60 -0.86 19.71
CA LEU A 86 8.27 -0.96 19.11
C LEU A 86 7.65 -2.36 19.17
N LYS A 87 8.40 -3.37 19.62
CA LYS A 87 7.99 -4.80 19.58
C LYS A 87 6.66 -5.08 20.28
N GLN A 88 6.32 -4.34 21.34
CA GLN A 88 5.08 -4.51 22.09
C GLN A 88 3.95 -3.60 21.58
N SER A 89 4.18 -2.82 20.55
CA SER A 89 3.17 -1.97 19.94
C SER A 89 2.33 -2.76 18.93
N ASP A 90 1.03 -2.48 18.89
CA ASP A 90 0.11 -2.99 17.86
C ASP A 90 0.27 -2.28 16.50
N VAL A 91 1.12 -1.26 16.43
CA VAL A 91 1.39 -0.51 15.21
C VAL A 91 2.24 -1.34 14.25
N VAL A 92 1.83 -1.42 12.99
CA VAL A 92 2.67 -2.02 11.95
C VAL A 92 3.89 -1.12 11.73
N THR A 93 5.05 -1.64 12.08
CA THR A 93 6.31 -0.89 12.03
C THR A 93 6.98 -1.02 10.67
N GLY A 94 7.28 0.09 10.02
CA GLY A 94 8.16 0.19 8.87
C GLY A 94 9.44 0.95 9.23
N ILE A 95 10.54 0.58 8.58
CA ILE A 95 11.82 1.30 8.65
C ILE A 95 12.10 1.96 7.30
N ASN A 96 12.22 3.27 7.28
CA ASN A 96 12.58 4.03 6.07
C ASN A 96 14.07 4.10 5.94
N LEU A 97 14.60 3.53 4.86
CA LEU A 97 16.01 3.28 4.62
C LEU A 97 16.55 4.12 3.47
N ARG A 98 17.76 4.62 3.66
CA ARG A 98 18.59 5.33 2.69
C ARG A 98 19.84 4.53 2.42
N GLY A 99 19.90 3.93 1.25
CA GLY A 99 21.04 3.14 0.80
C GLY A 99 21.33 3.41 -0.67
N SER A 100 22.57 3.21 -1.07
CA SER A 100 23.04 3.43 -2.44
C SER A 100 23.13 2.14 -3.27
N THR A 101 23.07 0.97 -2.62
CA THR A 101 23.25 -0.32 -3.29
C THR A 101 22.20 -1.36 -2.88
N PRO A 102 21.78 -2.27 -3.79
CA PRO A 102 20.91 -3.39 -3.46
C PRO A 102 21.48 -4.29 -2.33
N ALA A 103 22.81 -4.46 -2.28
CA ALA A 103 23.47 -5.29 -1.27
C ALA A 103 23.29 -4.75 0.16
N ALA A 104 23.37 -3.42 0.35
CA ALA A 104 23.16 -2.78 1.65
C ALA A 104 21.73 -3.02 2.17
N TYR A 105 20.72 -2.93 1.29
CA TYR A 105 19.34 -3.24 1.67
C TYR A 105 19.14 -4.72 2.02
N ALA A 106 19.73 -5.64 1.25
CA ALA A 106 19.65 -7.07 1.54
C ALA A 106 20.33 -7.43 2.88
N GLU A 107 21.44 -6.77 3.24
CA GLU A 107 22.09 -6.95 4.53
C GLU A 107 21.18 -6.56 5.71
N ILE A 108 20.51 -5.42 5.62
CA ILE A 108 19.52 -5.00 6.63
C ILE A 108 18.35 -5.95 6.68
N ALA A 109 17.86 -6.44 5.53
CA ALA A 109 16.77 -7.40 5.49
C ALA A 109 17.12 -8.71 6.18
N ARG A 110 18.32 -9.25 5.96
CA ARG A 110 18.79 -10.45 6.67
C ARG A 110 18.95 -10.25 8.18
N ALA A 111 19.27 -9.02 8.63
CA ALA A 111 19.43 -8.73 10.05
C ALA A 111 18.09 -8.69 10.82
N PHE A 112 17.00 -8.32 10.16
CA PHE A 112 15.71 -8.11 10.83
C PHE A 112 14.58 -8.99 10.28
N GLU A 113 14.79 -9.70 9.17
CA GLU A 113 13.81 -10.62 8.56
C GLU A 113 12.43 -9.96 8.37
N ASP A 114 11.34 -10.67 8.65
CA ASP A 114 9.95 -10.20 8.50
C ASP A 114 9.42 -9.37 9.68
N ARG A 115 10.30 -8.94 10.60
CA ARG A 115 9.91 -8.18 11.80
C ARG A 115 9.31 -6.80 11.49
N VAL A 116 9.66 -6.24 10.35
CA VAL A 116 9.29 -4.89 9.92
C VAL A 116 8.99 -4.81 8.43
N VAL A 117 8.38 -3.71 8.01
CA VAL A 117 8.27 -3.32 6.59
C VAL A 117 9.50 -2.51 6.19
N TYR A 118 10.12 -2.85 5.07
CA TYR A 118 11.30 -2.15 4.55
C TYR A 118 10.86 -1.09 3.54
N GLU A 119 10.97 0.17 3.93
CA GLU A 119 10.63 1.29 3.06
C GLU A 119 11.86 1.90 2.43
N ILE A 120 11.96 1.85 1.10
CA ILE A 120 13.02 2.49 0.32
C ILE A 120 12.75 3.99 0.25
N ASP A 121 13.67 4.83 0.73
CA ASP A 121 13.57 6.29 0.60
C ASP A 121 13.92 6.76 -0.82
N ALA A 122 12.95 6.74 -1.73
CA ALA A 122 13.06 7.38 -3.04
C ALA A 122 12.45 8.80 -3.04
N HIS A 123 12.39 9.45 -1.88
CA HIS A 123 11.69 10.71 -1.67
C HIS A 123 12.61 11.87 -1.28
N CYS A 124 13.77 11.59 -0.67
CA CYS A 124 14.70 12.61 -0.20
C CYS A 124 15.25 13.43 -1.36
N ARG A 125 15.11 14.77 -1.27
CA ARG A 125 15.58 15.73 -2.31
C ARG A 125 16.86 16.45 -1.94
N GLN A 126 17.50 16.06 -0.84
CA GLN A 126 18.72 16.72 -0.38
C GLN A 126 19.88 16.33 -1.29
N GLN A 127 20.65 17.31 -1.70
CA GLN A 127 21.71 17.12 -2.69
C GLN A 127 22.75 16.07 -2.25
N PRO A 128 23.24 16.04 -1.00
CA PRO A 128 24.14 14.99 -0.58
C PRO A 128 23.59 13.57 -0.71
N MET A 129 22.27 13.37 -0.45
CA MET A 129 21.62 12.07 -0.62
C MET A 129 21.45 11.68 -2.10
N ILE A 130 21.14 12.65 -2.95
CA ILE A 130 21.02 12.42 -4.40
C ILE A 130 22.39 12.03 -4.97
N GLU A 131 23.46 12.71 -4.57
CA GLU A 131 24.83 12.42 -4.97
C GLU A 131 25.32 11.06 -4.46
N ALA A 132 24.83 10.64 -3.28
CA ALA A 132 25.07 9.31 -2.74
C ALA A 132 24.28 8.19 -3.47
N GLY A 133 23.48 8.50 -4.48
CA GLY A 133 22.69 7.49 -5.21
C GLY A 133 21.36 7.10 -4.53
N CYS A 134 20.86 7.93 -3.61
CA CYS A 134 19.65 7.68 -2.83
C CYS A 134 18.60 8.79 -3.05
N GLY A 135 17.43 8.66 -2.45
CA GLY A 135 16.38 9.65 -2.53
C GLY A 135 15.83 9.81 -3.96
N GLU A 136 15.64 11.05 -4.41
CA GLU A 136 15.12 11.34 -5.78
C GLU A 136 16.03 10.83 -6.90
N HIS A 137 17.29 10.47 -6.61
CA HIS A 137 18.13 9.76 -7.58
C HIS A 137 17.42 8.51 -8.10
N LEU A 138 16.85 7.71 -7.20
CA LEU A 138 16.16 6.45 -7.54
C LEU A 138 14.91 6.65 -8.42
N LEU A 139 14.25 7.80 -8.33
CA LEU A 139 13.11 8.13 -9.19
C LEU A 139 13.55 8.51 -10.61
N ARG A 140 14.76 9.06 -10.76
CA ARG A 140 15.37 9.42 -12.05
C ARG A 140 16.10 8.23 -12.68
N HIS A 141 16.42 7.21 -11.88
CA HIS A 141 17.07 5.97 -12.29
C HIS A 141 16.21 4.76 -11.85
N PRO A 142 15.06 4.52 -12.49
CA PRO A 142 14.11 3.48 -12.07
C PRO A 142 14.71 2.06 -12.06
N GLY A 143 15.74 1.82 -12.88
CA GLY A 143 16.49 0.54 -12.90
C GLY A 143 17.14 0.22 -11.56
N ASP A 144 17.75 1.22 -10.91
CA ASP A 144 18.39 1.07 -9.60
C ASP A 144 17.35 0.80 -8.52
N LEU A 145 16.22 1.53 -8.54
CA LEU A 145 15.11 1.30 -7.64
C LEU A 145 14.55 -0.12 -7.77
N VAL A 146 14.32 -0.59 -8.99
CA VAL A 146 13.85 -1.96 -9.28
C VAL A 146 14.85 -3.00 -8.77
N ALA A 147 16.15 -2.77 -8.94
CA ALA A 147 17.19 -3.67 -8.44
C ALA A 147 17.17 -3.77 -6.91
N ILE A 148 16.97 -2.64 -6.20
CA ILE A 148 16.83 -2.62 -4.73
C ILE A 148 15.57 -3.38 -4.29
N VAL A 149 14.42 -3.13 -4.94
CA VAL A 149 13.18 -3.86 -4.64
C VAL A 149 13.38 -5.37 -4.79
N ARG A 150 13.98 -5.82 -5.90
CA ARG A 150 14.26 -7.24 -6.14
C ARG A 150 15.21 -7.84 -5.09
N ALA A 151 16.23 -7.11 -4.67
CA ALA A 151 17.15 -7.56 -3.63
C ALA A 151 16.44 -7.78 -2.29
N LEU A 152 15.58 -6.85 -1.87
CA LEU A 152 14.75 -7.00 -0.68
C LEU A 152 13.76 -8.17 -0.82
N LYS A 153 13.09 -8.30 -1.96
CA LYS A 153 12.13 -9.41 -2.19
C LYS A 153 12.80 -10.78 -2.23
N ALA A 154 14.07 -10.86 -2.64
CA ALA A 154 14.85 -12.11 -2.58
C ALA A 154 15.08 -12.60 -1.12
N GLU A 155 15.07 -11.69 -0.15
CA GLU A 155 15.14 -12.01 1.28
C GLU A 155 13.74 -12.35 1.88
N GLY A 156 12.66 -12.34 1.08
CA GLY A 156 11.31 -12.73 1.50
C GLY A 156 10.54 -11.69 2.33
N VAL A 157 11.01 -10.46 2.40
CA VAL A 157 10.46 -9.41 3.26
C VAL A 157 9.39 -8.55 2.58
N THR A 158 8.60 -7.82 3.37
CA THR A 158 7.60 -6.85 2.88
C THR A 158 8.26 -5.52 2.53
N VAL A 159 8.06 -5.06 1.29
CA VAL A 159 8.75 -3.90 0.72
C VAL A 159 7.78 -2.76 0.44
N SER A 160 8.10 -1.57 0.97
CA SER A 160 7.47 -0.29 0.66
C SER A 160 8.40 0.57 -0.16
N VAL A 161 7.87 1.32 -1.12
CA VAL A 161 8.62 2.36 -1.84
C VAL A 161 8.01 3.71 -1.52
N LYS A 162 8.78 4.59 -0.90
CA LYS A 162 8.36 5.98 -0.67
C LYS A 162 8.83 6.87 -1.80
N MET A 163 7.88 7.40 -2.55
CA MET A 163 8.15 8.24 -3.71
C MET A 163 7.56 9.63 -3.61
N ARG A 164 8.08 10.55 -4.41
CA ARG A 164 7.51 11.87 -4.65
C ARG A 164 6.87 11.92 -6.02
N ALA A 165 5.60 12.28 -6.07
CA ALA A 165 4.88 12.39 -7.33
C ALA A 165 5.50 13.42 -8.27
N GLY A 166 5.51 13.13 -9.57
CA GLY A 166 5.98 14.02 -10.63
C GLY A 166 7.49 14.01 -10.88
N VAL A 167 8.31 13.42 -10.02
CA VAL A 167 9.79 13.38 -10.20
C VAL A 167 10.21 12.36 -11.24
N ALA A 168 9.57 11.21 -11.27
CA ALA A 168 9.88 10.14 -12.23
C ALA A 168 9.43 10.43 -13.68
N GLY A 169 8.69 11.53 -13.91
CA GLY A 169 8.08 11.83 -15.21
C GLY A 169 6.85 10.96 -15.52
N ASN A 170 6.93 9.67 -15.31
CA ASN A 170 5.82 8.72 -15.46
C ASN A 170 5.59 7.94 -14.15
N ASP A 171 4.83 8.52 -13.24
CA ASP A 171 4.55 7.91 -11.93
C ASP A 171 3.77 6.59 -12.04
N ALA A 172 2.87 6.48 -13.02
CA ALA A 172 2.10 5.26 -13.25
C ALA A 172 3.00 4.12 -13.79
N GLY A 173 3.91 4.45 -14.72
CA GLY A 173 4.91 3.49 -15.21
C GLY A 173 5.85 3.03 -14.10
N LEU A 174 6.32 3.96 -13.26
CA LEU A 174 7.15 3.63 -12.10
C LEU A 174 6.40 2.71 -11.11
N ALA A 175 5.15 3.04 -10.77
CA ALA A 175 4.32 2.22 -9.88
C ALA A 175 4.17 0.79 -10.41
N ARG A 176 3.94 0.62 -11.72
CA ARG A 176 3.88 -0.68 -12.38
C ARG A 176 5.22 -1.41 -12.30
N ALA A 177 6.33 -0.73 -12.58
CA ALA A 177 7.67 -1.33 -12.56
C ALA A 177 8.07 -1.85 -11.17
N VAL A 178 7.85 -1.07 -10.11
CA VAL A 178 8.18 -1.50 -8.73
C VAL A 178 7.23 -2.62 -8.26
N TRP A 179 5.96 -2.59 -8.64
CA TRP A 179 5.03 -3.69 -8.37
C TRP A 179 5.48 -4.99 -9.04
N LYS A 180 5.82 -4.97 -10.34
CA LYS A 180 6.36 -6.14 -11.07
C LYS A 180 7.68 -6.63 -10.47
N ALA A 181 8.47 -5.76 -9.87
CA ALA A 181 9.66 -6.15 -9.10
C ALA A 181 9.33 -6.81 -7.76
N GLY A 182 8.06 -6.77 -7.32
CA GLY A 182 7.57 -7.42 -6.12
C GLY A 182 7.29 -6.48 -4.94
N ALA A 183 7.33 -5.16 -5.11
CA ALA A 183 6.96 -4.24 -4.04
C ALA A 183 5.51 -4.46 -3.58
N ASP A 184 5.28 -4.40 -2.27
CA ASP A 184 3.98 -4.65 -1.64
C ASP A 184 3.22 -3.35 -1.37
N ILE A 185 3.94 -2.26 -1.12
CA ILE A 185 3.40 -0.97 -0.70
C ILE A 185 4.02 0.15 -1.53
N LEU A 186 3.19 1.12 -1.92
CA LEU A 186 3.64 2.38 -2.50
C LEU A 186 3.18 3.55 -1.62
N HIS A 187 4.13 4.30 -1.08
CA HIS A 187 3.91 5.43 -0.20
C HIS A 187 4.19 6.74 -0.96
N VAL A 188 3.15 7.47 -1.33
CA VAL A 188 3.25 8.58 -2.28
C VAL A 188 3.10 9.94 -1.59
N ASP A 189 4.14 10.75 -1.64
CA ASP A 189 4.02 12.18 -1.40
C ASP A 189 3.40 12.84 -2.64
N LEU A 190 2.14 13.24 -2.51
CA LEU A 190 1.35 13.78 -3.60
C LEU A 190 1.79 15.17 -4.05
N MET A 191 2.61 15.86 -3.29
CA MET A 191 2.96 17.26 -3.55
C MET A 191 1.71 18.12 -3.76
N ASP A 192 1.69 18.89 -4.85
CA ASP A 192 0.56 19.76 -5.23
C ASP A 192 -0.37 19.13 -6.28
N PHE A 193 -0.16 17.82 -6.63
CA PHE A 193 -0.93 17.16 -7.68
C PHE A 193 -2.37 16.78 -7.27
N GLY A 194 -2.67 16.78 -5.98
CA GLY A 194 -3.99 16.40 -5.49
C GLY A 194 -4.33 14.92 -5.69
N HIS A 195 -5.58 14.55 -5.40
CA HIS A 195 -6.03 13.17 -5.30
C HIS A 195 -6.23 12.46 -6.65
N ASN A 196 -6.33 13.19 -7.76
CA ASN A 196 -6.34 12.58 -9.10
C ASN A 196 -5.06 11.79 -9.38
N LYS A 197 -3.93 12.17 -8.77
CA LYS A 197 -2.68 11.43 -8.85
C LYS A 197 -2.79 10.06 -8.15
N VAL A 198 -3.50 9.99 -7.03
CA VAL A 198 -3.81 8.71 -6.35
C VAL A 198 -4.52 7.76 -7.30
N ARG A 199 -5.57 8.22 -7.98
CA ARG A 199 -6.32 7.42 -8.96
C ARG A 199 -5.45 6.97 -10.13
N GLN A 200 -4.59 7.85 -10.65
CA GLN A 200 -3.68 7.51 -11.74
C GLN A 200 -2.73 6.36 -11.34
N ILE A 201 -2.13 6.45 -10.16
CA ILE A 201 -1.23 5.43 -9.62
C ILE A 201 -1.99 4.14 -9.31
N ARG A 202 -3.17 4.23 -8.69
CA ARG A 202 -4.02 3.08 -8.38
C ARG A 202 -4.39 2.27 -9.62
N ASN A 203 -4.69 2.93 -10.73
CA ASN A 203 -5.02 2.27 -11.99
C ASN A 203 -3.80 1.57 -12.65
N ALA A 204 -2.59 1.86 -12.18
CA ALA A 204 -1.36 1.23 -12.68
C ALA A 204 -0.86 0.08 -11.82
N SER A 205 -1.35 -0.05 -10.55
CA SER A 205 -0.80 -1.02 -9.60
C SER A 205 -1.80 -1.38 -8.49
N PRO A 206 -1.89 -2.66 -8.10
CA PRO A 206 -2.74 -3.14 -7.01
C PRO A 206 -2.09 -3.04 -5.62
N MET A 207 -0.83 -2.59 -5.49
CA MET A 207 -0.12 -2.47 -4.22
C MET A 207 -0.95 -1.74 -3.17
N THR A 208 -0.68 -2.00 -1.89
CA THR A 208 -1.17 -1.13 -0.82
C THR A 208 -0.68 0.29 -1.06
N LEU A 209 -1.60 1.24 -1.19
CA LEU A 209 -1.30 2.63 -1.52
C LEU A 209 -1.48 3.54 -0.32
N ILE A 210 -0.40 4.18 0.11
CA ILE A 210 -0.39 5.17 1.18
C ILE A 210 -0.28 6.56 0.56
N ALA A 211 -1.28 7.41 0.78
CA ALA A 211 -1.26 8.79 0.32
C ALA A 211 -0.71 9.71 1.42
N ASN A 212 0.24 10.57 1.06
CA ASN A 212 0.86 11.55 1.94
C ASN A 212 0.73 12.97 1.37
N ASN A 213 0.88 13.92 2.21
CA ASN A 213 0.91 15.36 2.02
C ASN A 213 -0.43 16.06 2.29
N SER A 214 -0.39 16.86 3.36
CA SER A 214 -1.51 17.74 3.79
C SER A 214 -2.84 17.01 4.09
N ILE A 215 -2.81 15.69 4.31
CA ILE A 215 -3.98 14.87 4.61
C ILE A 215 -4.14 14.80 6.14
N ASN A 216 -4.61 15.88 6.74
CA ASN A 216 -4.74 16.03 8.19
C ASN A 216 -6.17 16.37 8.64
N THR A 217 -7.14 16.24 7.75
CA THR A 217 -8.57 16.37 8.06
C THR A 217 -9.34 15.16 7.55
N PHE A 218 -10.51 14.92 8.14
CA PHE A 218 -11.38 13.82 7.75
C PHE A 218 -11.75 13.88 6.27
N GLU A 219 -12.14 15.06 5.77
CA GLU A 219 -12.57 15.25 4.37
C GLU A 219 -11.44 14.92 3.39
N ARG A 220 -10.20 15.32 3.69
CA ARG A 220 -9.03 15.02 2.85
C ARG A 220 -8.68 13.53 2.87
N ALA A 221 -8.81 12.89 4.04
CA ALA A 221 -8.60 11.46 4.14
C ALA A 221 -9.65 10.69 3.32
N MET A 222 -10.94 11.04 3.47
CA MET A 222 -12.02 10.43 2.71
C MET A 222 -11.87 10.64 1.20
N ASP A 223 -11.41 11.80 0.79
CA ASP A 223 -11.13 12.10 -0.61
C ASP A 223 -9.97 11.22 -1.14
N ALA A 224 -8.88 11.06 -0.40
CA ALA A 224 -7.80 10.14 -0.75
C ALA A 224 -8.29 8.68 -0.90
N PHE A 225 -9.09 8.19 0.06
CA PHE A 225 -9.66 6.84 0.00
C PHE A 225 -10.61 6.67 -1.19
N SER A 226 -11.43 7.66 -1.49
CA SER A 226 -12.34 7.61 -2.65
C SER A 226 -11.61 7.57 -3.99
N HIS A 227 -10.34 7.98 -4.02
CA HIS A 227 -9.45 7.91 -5.17
C HIS A 227 -8.55 6.66 -5.20
N GLY A 228 -8.66 5.78 -4.21
CA GLY A 228 -8.00 4.48 -4.20
C GLY A 228 -6.82 4.33 -3.22
N ALA A 229 -6.57 5.29 -2.35
CA ALA A 229 -5.63 5.09 -1.24
C ALA A 229 -6.20 4.07 -0.24
N ASP A 230 -5.34 3.23 0.31
CA ASP A 230 -5.68 2.28 1.38
C ASP A 230 -5.41 2.89 2.75
N LEU A 231 -4.34 3.69 2.85
CA LEU A 231 -3.99 4.46 4.04
C LEU A 231 -3.69 5.91 3.66
N VAL A 232 -3.80 6.77 4.65
CA VAL A 232 -3.26 8.13 4.60
C VAL A 232 -2.14 8.26 5.62
N SER A 233 -1.11 9.07 5.32
CA SER A 233 -0.01 9.28 6.25
C SER A 233 0.20 10.74 6.58
N LEU A 234 0.57 11.00 7.83
CA LEU A 234 0.89 12.32 8.35
C LEU A 234 2.38 12.40 8.69
N ALA A 235 3.00 13.53 8.39
CA ALA A 235 4.37 13.86 8.80
C ALA A 235 4.32 14.94 9.89
N ARG A 236 4.60 16.20 9.58
CA ARG A 236 4.71 17.30 10.55
C ARG A 236 3.46 17.59 11.38
N LYS A 237 2.27 17.24 10.88
CA LYS A 237 0.99 17.44 11.57
C LYS A 237 0.46 16.13 12.17
N SER A 238 1.33 15.27 12.64
CA SER A 238 0.98 14.04 13.35
C SER A 238 1.07 14.19 14.86
N ASP A 239 0.67 15.33 15.38
CA ASP A 239 0.49 15.49 16.84
C ASP A 239 -0.65 14.57 17.35
N PRO A 240 -0.58 14.11 18.62
CA PRO A 240 -1.55 13.15 19.15
C PRO A 240 -3.00 13.62 19.04
N TRP A 241 -3.24 14.92 19.17
CA TRP A 241 -4.60 15.47 19.09
C TRP A 241 -5.18 15.40 17.69
N THR A 242 -4.40 15.79 16.66
CA THR A 242 -4.80 15.67 15.25
C THR A 242 -5.06 14.22 14.88
N LEU A 243 -4.19 13.29 15.31
CA LEU A 243 -4.36 11.86 15.04
C LEU A 243 -5.60 11.30 15.74
N ALA A 244 -5.85 11.64 17.01
CA ALA A 244 -7.02 11.19 17.75
C ALA A 244 -8.33 11.64 17.10
N GLY A 245 -8.39 12.90 16.67
CA GLY A 245 -9.57 13.45 15.98
C GLY A 245 -9.83 12.77 14.65
N LEU A 246 -8.77 12.53 13.87
CA LEU A 246 -8.87 11.86 12.59
C LEU A 246 -9.27 10.39 12.72
N ASP A 247 -8.65 9.65 13.65
CA ASP A 247 -8.95 8.26 13.95
C ASP A 247 -10.41 8.07 14.38
N ALA A 248 -10.89 8.91 15.33
CA ALA A 248 -12.27 8.89 15.79
C ALA A 248 -13.28 9.16 14.66
N ALA A 249 -12.99 10.12 13.78
CA ALA A 249 -13.87 10.45 12.66
C ALA A 249 -13.94 9.35 11.61
N ILE A 250 -12.79 8.77 11.24
CA ILE A 250 -12.71 7.66 10.28
C ILE A 250 -13.38 6.41 10.85
N THR A 251 -13.11 6.07 12.10
CA THR A 251 -13.73 4.93 12.79
C THR A 251 -15.25 5.05 12.82
N ARG A 252 -15.77 6.19 13.23
CA ARG A 252 -17.22 6.46 13.24
C ARG A 252 -17.83 6.31 11.85
N SER A 253 -17.20 6.89 10.83
CA SER A 253 -17.68 6.77 9.44
C SER A 253 -17.69 5.33 8.95
N ALA A 254 -16.69 4.53 9.33
CA ALA A 254 -16.64 3.11 8.98
C ALA A 254 -17.72 2.29 9.68
N GLU A 255 -18.02 2.59 10.94
CA GLU A 255 -19.06 1.90 11.72
C GLU A 255 -20.48 2.26 11.29
N GLU A 256 -20.73 3.51 10.94
CA GLU A 256 -22.04 3.99 10.51
C GLU A 256 -22.36 3.67 9.04
N GLY A 257 -21.39 3.86 8.16
CA GLY A 257 -21.59 3.83 6.70
C GLY A 257 -20.89 2.69 5.96
N GLY A 258 -20.04 1.91 6.64
CA GLY A 258 -19.11 0.96 6.05
C GLY A 258 -17.79 1.61 5.62
N TRP A 259 -16.76 0.78 5.43
CA TRP A 259 -15.43 1.24 5.09
C TRP A 259 -15.35 1.78 3.65
N TYR A 260 -14.61 2.87 3.45
CA TYR A 260 -14.52 3.57 2.16
C TYR A 260 -13.81 2.78 1.06
N ASN A 261 -12.90 1.88 1.41
CA ASN A 261 -12.29 0.93 0.49
C ASN A 261 -13.09 -0.37 0.34
N ALA A 262 -14.29 -0.44 0.90
CA ALA A 262 -15.20 -1.51 0.58
C ALA A 262 -15.48 -1.53 -0.94
N PRO A 263 -15.79 -2.69 -1.52
CA PRO A 263 -15.91 -2.88 -2.98
C PRO A 263 -16.79 -1.85 -3.70
N LYS A 264 -17.80 -1.35 -3.01
CA LYS A 264 -18.72 -0.36 -3.55
C LYS A 264 -18.05 0.99 -3.86
N GLN A 265 -17.11 1.43 -3.04
CA GLN A 265 -16.33 2.65 -3.25
C GLN A 265 -15.21 2.41 -4.24
N ILE A 266 -14.57 1.25 -4.19
CA ILE A 266 -13.59 0.79 -5.18
C ILE A 266 -14.20 0.88 -6.58
N CYS A 267 -15.40 0.30 -6.80
CA CYS A 267 -16.12 0.37 -8.08
C CYS A 267 -16.40 1.83 -8.50
N ARG A 268 -16.91 2.66 -7.60
CA ARG A 268 -17.25 4.06 -7.89
C ARG A 268 -16.03 4.91 -8.21
N GLY A 269 -14.89 4.60 -7.59
CA GLY A 269 -13.62 5.25 -7.86
C GLY A 269 -12.99 4.85 -9.19
N GLY A 270 -13.50 3.84 -9.88
CA GLY A 270 -12.89 3.25 -11.07
C GLY A 270 -11.59 2.51 -10.75
N ASP A 271 -11.46 2.00 -9.53
CA ASP A 271 -10.32 1.21 -9.08
C ASP A 271 -10.33 -0.17 -9.75
N ILE A 272 -9.21 -0.55 -10.37
CA ILE A 272 -9.09 -1.82 -11.10
C ILE A 272 -9.36 -3.04 -10.20
N ARG A 273 -9.05 -2.97 -8.91
CA ARG A 273 -9.38 -4.01 -7.94
C ARG A 273 -10.88 -4.29 -7.85
N GLY A 274 -11.70 -3.28 -8.18
CA GLY A 274 -13.15 -3.42 -8.25
C GLY A 274 -13.62 -4.48 -9.25
N LEU A 275 -12.81 -4.83 -10.25
CA LEU A 275 -13.14 -5.89 -11.19
C LEU A 275 -13.36 -7.24 -10.51
N ALA A 276 -12.58 -7.55 -9.47
CA ALA A 276 -12.75 -8.79 -8.70
C ALA A 276 -14.03 -8.82 -7.87
N PHE A 277 -14.51 -7.66 -7.46
CA PHE A 277 -15.72 -7.53 -6.64
C PHE A 277 -16.99 -7.30 -7.47
N CYS A 278 -16.86 -7.08 -8.78
CA CYS A 278 -17.98 -6.81 -9.64
C CYS A 278 -18.90 -8.04 -9.74
N CYS A 279 -20.17 -7.87 -9.39
CA CYS A 279 -21.23 -8.72 -9.92
C CYS A 279 -21.43 -8.32 -11.38
N MET A 280 -21.96 -9.20 -12.21
CA MET A 280 -22.15 -8.93 -13.63
C MET A 280 -22.52 -7.47 -13.90
N PRO A 281 -21.84 -6.76 -14.82
CA PRO A 281 -22.18 -5.38 -15.14
C PRO A 281 -23.57 -5.32 -15.72
N VAL A 282 -24.53 -4.97 -14.86
CA VAL A 282 -25.87 -4.66 -15.26
C VAL A 282 -25.92 -3.16 -15.41
N LYS A 283 -26.19 -2.64 -16.57
CA LYS A 283 -26.39 -1.21 -16.91
C LYS A 283 -25.45 -0.20 -16.23
N THR A 284 -24.76 0.63 -16.98
CA THR A 284 -23.96 1.79 -16.52
C THR A 284 -23.04 1.52 -15.31
N CYS A 285 -22.30 0.40 -15.32
CA CYS A 285 -21.30 0.12 -14.29
C CYS A 285 -20.06 1.01 -14.50
N PRO A 286 -19.52 1.70 -13.47
CA PRO A 286 -18.32 2.50 -13.57
C PRO A 286 -17.08 1.73 -14.03
N LEU A 287 -17.08 0.40 -13.94
CA LEU A 287 -15.97 -0.45 -14.37
C LEU A 287 -16.01 -0.80 -15.87
N LEU A 288 -17.13 -0.63 -16.55
CA LEU A 288 -17.20 -0.88 -18.01
C LEU A 288 -16.18 -0.05 -18.80
N PRO A 289 -16.05 1.27 -18.56
CA PRO A 289 -15.01 2.05 -19.21
C PRO A 289 -13.57 1.62 -18.87
N THR A 290 -13.38 1.01 -17.68
CA THR A 290 -12.06 0.47 -17.29
C THR A 290 -11.75 -0.80 -18.08
N LEU A 291 -12.72 -1.69 -18.27
CA LEU A 291 -12.55 -2.87 -19.13
C LEU A 291 -12.19 -2.48 -20.56
N GLU A 292 -12.91 -1.52 -21.14
CA GLU A 292 -12.64 -1.02 -22.49
C GLU A 292 -11.21 -0.46 -22.63
N LYS A 293 -10.74 0.28 -21.63
CA LYS A 293 -9.40 0.88 -21.61
C LYS A 293 -8.27 -0.15 -21.54
N ILE A 294 -8.50 -1.29 -20.91
CA ILE A 294 -7.54 -2.40 -20.83
C ILE A 294 -7.77 -3.45 -21.91
N GLY A 295 -8.59 -3.15 -22.94
CA GLY A 295 -8.82 -4.01 -24.10
C GLY A 295 -9.62 -5.28 -23.81
N LEU A 296 -10.23 -5.43 -22.65
CA LEU A 296 -11.02 -6.60 -22.29
C LEU A 296 -12.48 -6.44 -22.66
N SER A 297 -13.00 -7.36 -23.43
CA SER A 297 -14.45 -7.51 -23.61
C SER A 297 -15.10 -8.06 -22.32
N ARG A 298 -16.39 -7.81 -22.17
CA ARG A 298 -17.18 -8.35 -21.06
C ARG A 298 -17.05 -9.87 -20.92
N ASN A 299 -17.05 -10.59 -22.05
CA ASN A 299 -17.00 -12.05 -22.04
C ASN A 299 -15.62 -12.59 -21.63
N GLU A 300 -14.55 -11.94 -22.06
CA GLU A 300 -13.20 -12.27 -21.62
C GLU A 300 -13.03 -12.04 -20.12
N TYR A 301 -13.48 -10.91 -19.62
CA TYR A 301 -13.47 -10.63 -18.19
C TYR A 301 -14.25 -11.68 -17.37
N LEU A 302 -15.43 -12.11 -17.86
CA LEU A 302 -16.23 -13.15 -17.18
C LEU A 302 -15.47 -14.48 -17.13
N LYS A 303 -14.79 -14.88 -18.22
CA LYS A 303 -13.95 -16.08 -18.26
C LYS A 303 -12.77 -15.98 -17.28
N LEU A 304 -12.03 -14.87 -17.31
CA LEU A 304 -10.92 -14.62 -16.37
C LEU A 304 -11.36 -14.77 -14.93
N LYS A 305 -12.51 -14.21 -14.57
CA LYS A 305 -13.04 -14.30 -13.21
C LYS A 305 -13.42 -15.72 -12.82
N GLN A 306 -14.04 -16.48 -13.73
CA GLN A 306 -14.37 -17.89 -13.52
C GLN A 306 -13.12 -18.72 -13.33
N GLU A 307 -12.12 -18.55 -14.18
CA GLU A 307 -10.85 -19.27 -14.09
C GLU A 307 -10.08 -18.93 -12.82
N ALA A 308 -10.03 -17.66 -12.43
CA ALA A 308 -9.37 -17.23 -11.21
C ALA A 308 -10.06 -17.76 -9.93
N ALA A 309 -11.39 -17.91 -9.95
CA ALA A 309 -12.17 -18.46 -8.84
C ALA A 309 -12.11 -19.98 -8.74
N LYS A 310 -11.74 -20.69 -9.83
CA LYS A 310 -11.75 -22.15 -9.92
C LYS A 310 -10.89 -22.80 -8.83
N GLY A 311 -11.47 -23.77 -8.13
CA GLY A 311 -10.82 -24.48 -7.03
C GLY A 311 -10.69 -23.68 -5.73
N THR A 312 -11.23 -22.47 -5.67
CA THR A 312 -11.31 -21.68 -4.43
C THR A 312 -12.68 -21.84 -3.75
N ALA A 313 -12.81 -21.35 -2.51
CA ALA A 313 -14.09 -21.32 -1.79
C ALA A 313 -15.16 -20.47 -2.50
N LEU A 314 -14.78 -19.64 -3.48
CA LEU A 314 -15.68 -18.79 -4.25
C LEU A 314 -16.22 -19.45 -5.53
N ASP A 315 -15.68 -20.61 -5.93
CA ASP A 315 -16.05 -21.33 -7.15
C ASP A 315 -17.50 -21.85 -7.16
N ASP A 316 -18.04 -22.11 -5.98
CA ASP A 316 -19.43 -22.52 -5.79
C ASP A 316 -20.18 -21.61 -4.82
N GLY A 317 -21.29 -21.09 -5.27
CA GLY A 317 -22.14 -20.21 -4.49
C GLY A 317 -23.51 -20.08 -5.16
N LYS A 318 -24.08 -21.19 -5.59
CA LYS A 318 -25.34 -21.26 -6.37
C LYS A 318 -26.54 -20.60 -5.69
N SER A 319 -26.49 -20.42 -4.39
CA SER A 319 -27.54 -19.77 -3.60
C SER A 319 -27.49 -18.25 -3.60
N THR A 320 -26.50 -17.62 -4.23
CA THR A 320 -26.46 -16.16 -4.40
C THR A 320 -27.32 -15.71 -5.57
N CYS A 321 -27.77 -14.45 -5.57
CA CYS A 321 -28.59 -13.89 -6.65
C CYS A 321 -27.88 -13.86 -8.02
N PHE A 322 -26.56 -14.06 -8.04
CA PHE A 322 -25.74 -14.15 -9.26
C PHE A 322 -25.18 -15.55 -9.50
N GLY A 323 -25.62 -16.54 -8.75
CA GLY A 323 -25.24 -17.94 -8.92
C GLY A 323 -23.89 -18.32 -8.30
N SER A 324 -23.09 -17.37 -7.80
CA SER A 324 -21.79 -17.66 -7.19
C SER A 324 -21.35 -16.56 -6.22
N LEU A 325 -20.60 -16.93 -5.18
CA LEU A 325 -19.94 -15.99 -4.28
C LEU A 325 -18.88 -15.13 -5.01
N ALA A 326 -18.26 -15.66 -6.06
CA ALA A 326 -17.29 -14.90 -6.87
C ALA A 326 -17.91 -13.65 -7.51
N TRP A 327 -19.18 -13.67 -7.84
CA TRP A 327 -19.91 -12.56 -8.46
C TRP A 327 -20.54 -11.58 -7.48
N CYS A 328 -20.62 -11.94 -6.19
CA CYS A 328 -21.27 -11.11 -5.20
C CYS A 328 -20.40 -9.90 -4.84
N CYS A 329 -20.90 -8.69 -5.08
CA CYS A 329 -20.19 -7.44 -4.82
C CYS A 329 -20.61 -6.74 -3.51
N LYS A 330 -21.71 -7.16 -2.88
CA LYS A 330 -22.24 -6.49 -1.68
C LYS A 330 -21.59 -7.00 -0.40
N ILE A 331 -20.28 -6.77 -0.26
CA ILE A 331 -19.52 -7.29 0.88
C ILE A 331 -19.81 -6.51 2.17
N SER A 332 -19.87 -5.19 2.08
CA SER A 332 -20.10 -4.29 3.21
C SER A 332 -21.57 -4.09 3.59
N SER A 333 -22.50 -4.56 2.75
CA SER A 333 -23.95 -4.39 3.01
C SER A 333 -24.57 -5.70 3.47
N PRO A 334 -25.45 -5.71 4.46
CA PRO A 334 -26.21 -6.89 4.83
C PRO A 334 -26.90 -7.50 3.61
N CYS A 335 -26.71 -8.82 3.40
CA CYS A 335 -27.34 -9.56 2.33
C CYS A 335 -27.70 -10.96 2.82
N MET A 336 -28.99 -11.24 2.94
CA MET A 336 -29.49 -12.53 3.43
C MET A 336 -28.97 -13.70 2.58
N PHE A 337 -29.04 -13.61 1.26
CA PHE A 337 -28.60 -14.70 0.36
C PHE A 337 -27.11 -15.00 0.50
N ARG A 338 -26.28 -13.97 0.54
CA ARG A 338 -24.84 -14.14 0.76
C ARG A 338 -24.56 -14.72 2.13
N ASN A 339 -25.15 -14.19 3.18
CA ASN A 339 -24.91 -14.62 4.54
C ASN A 339 -25.31 -16.10 4.74
N MET A 340 -26.45 -16.52 4.22
CA MET A 340 -26.85 -17.93 4.22
C MET A 340 -25.87 -18.82 3.44
N THR A 341 -25.36 -18.34 2.30
CA THR A 341 -24.38 -19.11 1.51
C THR A 341 -23.07 -19.24 2.26
N LEU A 342 -22.59 -18.19 2.93
CA LEU A 342 -21.39 -18.23 3.76
C LEU A 342 -21.55 -19.19 4.92
N GLU A 343 -22.67 -19.14 5.63
CA GLU A 343 -23.00 -20.03 6.73
C GLU A 343 -23.02 -21.50 6.28
N ASN A 344 -23.70 -21.80 5.18
CA ASN A 344 -23.76 -23.15 4.62
C ASN A 344 -22.38 -23.69 4.18
N LYS A 345 -21.45 -22.82 3.83
CA LYS A 345 -20.06 -23.16 3.47
C LYS A 345 -19.11 -23.15 4.67
N GLY A 346 -19.56 -22.76 5.85
CA GLY A 346 -18.73 -22.58 7.03
C GLY A 346 -17.69 -21.47 6.88
N LEU A 347 -17.97 -20.45 6.03
CA LEU A 347 -17.08 -19.31 5.80
C LEU A 347 -17.55 -18.11 6.62
N SER A 348 -16.63 -17.57 7.41
CA SER A 348 -16.82 -16.25 8.03
C SER A 348 -16.77 -15.13 6.99
N ALA A 349 -17.34 -13.97 7.33
CA ALA A 349 -17.23 -12.77 6.49
C ALA A 349 -15.75 -12.40 6.22
N ARG A 350 -14.87 -12.60 7.21
CA ARG A 350 -13.44 -12.35 7.13
C ARG A 350 -12.75 -13.28 6.11
N GLU A 351 -13.02 -14.56 6.15
CA GLU A 351 -12.48 -15.53 5.18
C GLU A 351 -12.98 -15.25 3.77
N TYR A 352 -14.27 -14.91 3.64
CA TYR A 352 -14.83 -14.49 2.36
C TYR A 352 -14.12 -13.26 1.79
N MET A 353 -13.84 -12.26 2.61
CA MET A 353 -13.08 -11.06 2.19
C MET A 353 -11.68 -11.41 1.74
N ARG A 354 -10.96 -12.25 2.50
CA ARG A 354 -9.63 -12.74 2.10
C ARG A 354 -9.66 -13.44 0.74
N CYS A 355 -10.64 -14.32 0.52
CA CYS A 355 -10.82 -14.97 -0.77
C CYS A 355 -11.06 -13.97 -1.89
N LYS A 356 -11.85 -12.92 -1.63
CA LYS A 356 -12.12 -11.85 -2.60
C LYS A 356 -10.88 -11.03 -2.93
N HIS A 357 -10.07 -10.67 -1.94
CA HIS A 357 -8.80 -9.98 -2.17
C HIS A 357 -7.86 -10.84 -3.02
N HIS A 358 -7.69 -12.11 -2.66
CA HIS A 358 -6.86 -13.02 -3.44
C HIS A 358 -7.36 -13.21 -4.88
N LEU A 359 -8.67 -13.25 -5.09
CA LEU A 359 -9.26 -13.28 -6.43
C LEU A 359 -8.94 -11.99 -7.21
N SER A 360 -9.01 -10.84 -6.54
CA SER A 360 -8.63 -9.55 -7.10
C SER A 360 -7.20 -9.55 -7.61
N ASP A 361 -6.27 -9.98 -6.77
CA ASP A 361 -4.85 -10.00 -7.09
C ASP A 361 -4.57 -10.90 -8.30
N LYS A 362 -5.17 -12.09 -8.34
CA LYS A 362 -5.04 -13.01 -9.49
C LYS A 362 -5.58 -12.42 -10.79
N ILE A 363 -6.72 -11.74 -10.75
CA ILE A 363 -7.31 -11.13 -11.95
C ILE A 363 -6.43 -9.98 -12.44
N VAL A 364 -6.00 -9.11 -11.54
CA VAL A 364 -5.16 -7.97 -11.87
C VAL A 364 -3.80 -8.45 -12.43
N GLN A 365 -3.20 -9.45 -11.81
CA GLN A 365 -1.96 -10.04 -12.30
C GLN A 365 -2.11 -10.57 -13.73
N ARG A 366 -3.12 -11.36 -14.02
CA ARG A 366 -3.36 -11.88 -15.38
C ARG A 366 -3.55 -10.79 -16.42
N ILE A 367 -4.29 -9.73 -16.09
CA ILE A 367 -4.51 -8.60 -17.00
C ILE A 367 -3.16 -7.97 -17.41
N PHE A 368 -2.22 -7.84 -16.48
CA PHE A 368 -0.92 -7.23 -16.78
C PHE A 368 0.09 -8.21 -17.38
N ASP A 369 -0.02 -9.51 -17.12
CA ASP A 369 0.85 -10.52 -17.75
C ASP A 369 0.52 -10.71 -19.24
N GLU A 370 -0.75 -10.59 -19.63
CA GLU A 370 -1.18 -10.67 -21.03
C GLU A 370 -0.71 -9.46 -21.86
N GLU A 371 -0.54 -8.27 -21.25
CA GLU A 371 0.05 -7.10 -21.92
C GLU A 371 1.52 -7.33 -22.30
N GLU A 372 2.31 -8.05 -21.49
CA GLU A 372 3.74 -8.33 -21.79
C GLU A 372 3.94 -9.28 -22.97
N SER A 373 3.07 -10.29 -23.09
CA SER A 373 3.15 -11.24 -24.22
C SER A 373 2.78 -10.60 -25.57
N ALA A 374 1.95 -9.56 -25.54
CA ALA A 374 1.55 -8.83 -26.75
C ALA A 374 2.63 -7.84 -27.24
N ASP A 375 3.39 -7.27 -26.33
CA ASP A 375 4.48 -6.33 -26.66
C ASP A 375 5.74 -7.06 -27.16
N ASP A 376 6.01 -8.29 -26.68
CA ASP A 376 7.14 -9.13 -27.14
C ASP A 376 6.89 -9.74 -28.53
N GLU A 377 5.64 -9.98 -28.93
CA GLU A 377 5.30 -10.45 -30.30
C GLU A 377 5.30 -9.31 -31.34
N SER A 378 5.36 -8.04 -30.90
CA SER A 378 5.37 -6.86 -31.81
C SER A 378 6.77 -6.24 -31.98
N SER A 379 7.81 -6.81 -31.40
CA SER A 379 9.21 -6.40 -31.51
C SER A 379 10.01 -7.36 -32.36
#